data_74aa763227d6ca34ae7c77da3790b1f8
#
_entry.id   74aa763227d6ca34ae7c77da3790b1f8
#
_cell.length_a   1.000
_cell.length_b   1.000
_cell.length_c   1.000
_cell.angle_alpha   90.00
_cell.angle_beta   90.00
_cell.angle_gamma   90.00
#
_symmetry.space_group_name_H-M   'P 1'
#
loop_
_entity.id
_entity.type
_entity.pdbx_description
1 polymer ?
#
loop_
_entity_poly.entity_id
_entity_poly.type
_entity_poly.pdbx_seq_one_letter_code
_entity_poly.pdbx_strand_id
1 'polypeptide(L)'
;MRDSLGIRDWWAYYDGVQPLYYLLKIIADQDDRFAALTINWCEKFIDSVDQRCFVEGFTLNGQDTPDDDLWAAWQRNDMSEYQSENNIASLVTRNSYVMVGPSDEGALITVEAPDSMALEVDPRTRRAMASLKFYKSDSLQTVEDRAVLHVPDASTGGSRLVEFEHGTPVSSTKQEWMAAAQRLQSSPEIPVVQFPNRQRQRVGRSELRTLRPIVDAANFTATSMMATVLHHAMPRMLAINVAESLFMNQDGTPNREAISQATGALWIVPAETDERGNVPDHAPVPDIRQLPASDMRNFHETLGVLARIGAGLCGLSPHTLGFGIADNPASADGIRASQDDLISRVERIHTARGNGYERVMRLAMAVEGRDPATA
;
A
#
# COMPACT_ATOMS: atom_id res chain seq x y z
N MET A 1 17.07 7.35 -6.83
CA MET A 1 17.16 5.89 -7.00
C MET A 1 17.11 5.06 -5.69
N ARG A 2 17.62 5.52 -4.53
CA ARG A 2 17.48 4.76 -3.25
C ARG A 2 16.05 4.70 -2.70
N ASP A 3 15.16 5.60 -3.10
CA ASP A 3 13.77 5.66 -2.60
C ASP A 3 12.75 4.89 -3.46
N SER A 4 13.10 4.50 -4.69
CA SER A 4 12.17 3.81 -5.60
C SER A 4 11.85 2.38 -5.15
N LEU A 5 12.77 1.69 -4.49
CA LEU A 5 12.53 0.32 -3.99
C LEU A 5 11.54 0.29 -2.81
N GLY A 6 11.50 1.34 -2.00
CA GLY A 6 10.53 1.42 -0.89
C GLY A 6 9.13 1.91 -1.29
N ILE A 7 9.00 2.62 -2.42
CA ILE A 7 7.71 3.15 -2.89
C ILE A 7 6.79 2.01 -3.32
N ARG A 8 7.29 1.07 -4.11
CA ARG A 8 6.52 -0.09 -4.57
C ARG A 8 6.05 -0.97 -3.42
N ASP A 9 6.88 -1.14 -2.40
CA ASP A 9 6.49 -1.91 -1.21
C ASP A 9 5.35 -1.22 -0.47
N TRP A 10 5.36 0.11 -0.33
CA TRP A 10 4.30 0.85 0.33
C TRP A 10 2.97 0.77 -0.43
N TRP A 11 3.02 0.89 -1.77
CA TRP A 11 1.85 0.68 -2.61
C TRP A 11 1.31 -0.75 -2.49
N ALA A 12 2.17 -1.77 -2.49
CA ALA A 12 1.75 -3.15 -2.29
C ALA A 12 0.99 -3.36 -0.97
N TYR A 13 1.39 -2.66 0.11
CA TYR A 13 0.64 -2.68 1.37
C TYR A 13 -0.69 -1.92 1.30
N TYR A 14 -0.75 -0.83 0.57
CA TYR A 14 -1.99 -0.09 0.36
C TYR A 14 -2.97 -0.90 -0.49
N ASP A 15 -2.49 -1.49 -1.59
CA ASP A 15 -3.30 -2.30 -2.50
C ASP A 15 -3.65 -3.70 -1.96
N GLY A 16 -3.08 -4.10 -0.82
CA GLY A 16 -3.29 -5.42 -0.23
C GLY A 16 -2.64 -6.58 -1.01
N VAL A 17 -1.64 -6.28 -1.84
CA VAL A 17 -0.91 -7.28 -2.66
C VAL A 17 0.53 -7.51 -2.17
N GLN A 18 0.82 -7.11 -0.93
CA GLN A 18 2.14 -7.32 -0.34
C GLN A 18 2.50 -8.81 -0.27
N PRO A 19 3.79 -9.18 -0.48
CA PRO A 19 4.22 -10.55 -0.36
C PRO A 19 4.11 -11.04 1.09
N LEU A 20 3.44 -12.18 1.28
CA LEU A 20 3.26 -12.81 2.59
C LEU A 20 4.41 -13.80 2.84
N TYR A 21 5.37 -13.40 3.67
CA TYR A 21 6.74 -13.92 3.64
C TYR A 21 7.00 -15.30 4.23
N TYR A 22 6.25 -16.03 4.95
CA TYR A 22 6.79 -17.27 5.55
C TYR A 22 5.94 -18.53 5.43
N LEU A 23 4.66 -18.46 5.65
CA LEU A 23 3.82 -19.67 5.65
C LEU A 23 3.21 -19.96 4.29
N LEU A 24 2.95 -18.93 3.53
CA LEU A 24 2.29 -19.06 2.23
C LEU A 24 3.16 -19.78 1.20
N LYS A 25 4.49 -19.70 1.29
CA LYS A 25 5.33 -20.41 0.35
C LYS A 25 5.19 -21.93 0.50
N ILE A 26 5.07 -22.41 1.74
CA ILE A 26 4.84 -23.84 2.02
C ILE A 26 3.41 -24.25 1.65
N ILE A 27 2.44 -23.34 1.78
CA ILE A 27 1.03 -23.60 1.47
C ILE A 27 0.76 -23.34 -0.01
N ALA A 28 1.32 -22.31 -0.61
CA ALA A 28 1.19 -21.99 -2.04
C ALA A 28 1.88 -23.03 -2.93
N ASP A 29 3.00 -23.59 -2.49
CA ASP A 29 3.64 -24.71 -3.17
C ASP A 29 2.78 -25.99 -3.16
N GLN A 30 1.78 -26.05 -2.26
CA GLN A 30 0.87 -27.19 -2.15
C GLN A 30 -0.51 -26.94 -2.76
N ASP A 31 -1.00 -25.71 -2.79
CA ASP A 31 -2.33 -25.40 -3.35
C ASP A 31 -2.49 -23.90 -3.66
N ASP A 32 -2.61 -23.57 -4.94
CA ASP A 32 -2.82 -22.19 -5.44
C ASP A 32 -4.10 -21.51 -4.89
N ARG A 33 -5.01 -22.27 -4.29
CA ARG A 33 -6.28 -21.75 -3.73
C ARG A 33 -6.12 -20.92 -2.46
N PHE A 34 -4.93 -20.95 -1.83
CA PHE A 34 -4.66 -20.21 -0.58
C PHE A 34 -4.05 -18.83 -0.77
N ALA A 35 -3.69 -18.47 -1.99
CA ALA A 35 -2.84 -17.31 -2.26
C ALA A 35 -3.46 -15.94 -1.98
N ALA A 36 -4.72 -15.83 -1.55
CA ALA A 36 -5.43 -14.57 -1.72
C ALA A 36 -6.12 -13.96 -0.49
N LEU A 37 -5.95 -14.47 0.72
CA LEU A 37 -6.58 -13.81 1.88
C LEU A 37 -5.63 -12.77 2.48
N THR A 38 -5.79 -11.52 2.05
CA THR A 38 -5.09 -10.39 2.65
C THR A 38 -6.08 -9.51 3.41
N ILE A 39 -5.79 -9.28 4.68
CA ILE A 39 -6.54 -8.30 5.50
C ILE A 39 -5.95 -6.92 5.18
N ASN A 40 -6.68 -6.10 4.41
CA ASN A 40 -6.19 -4.78 3.98
C ASN A 40 -6.65 -3.65 4.90
N TRP A 41 -6.11 -3.60 6.12
CA TRP A 41 -6.33 -2.47 7.03
C TRP A 41 -5.57 -1.21 6.61
N CYS A 42 -4.56 -1.35 5.73
CA CYS A 42 -3.75 -0.23 5.27
C CYS A 42 -4.57 0.74 4.41
N GLU A 43 -5.28 0.23 3.41
CA GLU A 43 -6.21 1.00 2.56
C GLU A 43 -7.26 1.69 3.45
N LYS A 44 -7.94 0.90 4.29
CA LYS A 44 -8.99 1.44 5.17
C LYS A 44 -8.52 2.59 6.05
N PHE A 45 -7.27 2.53 6.54
CA PHE A 45 -6.70 3.61 7.35
C PHE A 45 -6.41 4.85 6.52
N ILE A 46 -5.73 4.70 5.38
CA ILE A 46 -5.38 5.83 4.51
C ILE A 46 -6.63 6.53 4.00
N ASP A 47 -7.63 5.78 3.54
CA ASP A 47 -8.90 6.32 3.05
C ASP A 47 -9.67 7.06 4.15
N SER A 48 -9.63 6.56 5.39
CA SER A 48 -10.25 7.24 6.52
C SER A 48 -9.63 8.61 6.82
N VAL A 49 -8.35 8.79 6.49
CA VAL A 49 -7.64 10.07 6.60
C VAL A 49 -7.97 10.94 5.37
N ASP A 50 -7.86 10.40 4.16
CA ASP A 50 -8.07 11.14 2.92
C ASP A 50 -9.49 11.71 2.82
N GLN A 51 -10.52 10.92 3.14
CA GLN A 51 -11.93 11.34 3.16
C GLN A 51 -12.21 12.58 4.01
N ARG A 52 -11.27 12.99 4.83
CA ARG A 52 -11.35 14.20 5.66
C ARG A 52 -10.42 15.32 5.20
N CYS A 53 -9.66 15.10 4.13
CA CYS A 53 -8.64 16.03 3.62
C CYS A 53 -9.01 16.55 2.25
N PHE A 54 -9.84 17.59 2.20
CA PHE A 54 -10.22 18.23 0.93
C PHE A 54 -10.13 19.76 1.01
N VAL A 55 -9.92 20.39 -0.12
CA VAL A 55 -9.87 21.84 -0.29
C VAL A 55 -11.27 22.32 -0.66
N GLU A 56 -11.76 23.31 0.08
CA GLU A 56 -13.09 23.90 -0.13
C GLU A 56 -13.04 25.21 -0.93
N GLY A 57 -11.89 25.88 -0.99
CA GLY A 57 -11.71 27.13 -1.69
C GLY A 57 -10.38 27.79 -1.39
N PHE A 58 -10.11 28.89 -2.07
CA PHE A 58 -8.92 29.73 -1.88
C PHE A 58 -9.35 31.17 -1.64
N THR A 59 -8.66 31.85 -0.73
CA THR A 59 -8.86 33.28 -0.47
C THR A 59 -7.58 34.02 -0.77
N LEU A 60 -7.69 35.22 -1.33
CA LEU A 60 -6.55 36.10 -1.49
C LEU A 60 -6.23 36.82 -0.19
N ASN A 61 -4.98 37.24 -0.03
CA ASN A 61 -4.53 37.91 1.20
C ASN A 61 -5.35 39.17 1.49
N GLY A 62 -5.95 39.21 2.66
CA GLY A 62 -6.81 40.30 3.13
C GLY A 62 -8.27 40.26 2.65
N GLN A 63 -8.69 39.17 2.01
CA GLN A 63 -10.09 38.93 1.63
C GLN A 63 -10.70 37.82 2.49
N ASP A 64 -11.95 37.99 2.91
CA ASP A 64 -12.72 36.97 3.64
C ASP A 64 -13.58 36.09 2.70
N THR A 65 -13.63 36.44 1.40
CA THR A 65 -14.41 35.72 0.40
C THR A 65 -13.50 34.86 -0.49
N PRO A 66 -13.94 33.67 -0.90
CA PRO A 66 -13.22 32.84 -1.84
C PRO A 66 -12.98 33.60 -3.18
N ASP A 67 -11.84 33.35 -3.80
CA ASP A 67 -11.50 33.87 -5.13
C ASP A 67 -12.02 32.90 -6.21
N ASP A 68 -12.98 33.37 -7.01
CA ASP A 68 -13.65 32.57 -8.02
C ASP A 68 -12.70 32.16 -9.16
N ASP A 69 -11.70 32.99 -9.49
CA ASP A 69 -10.74 32.68 -10.57
C ASP A 69 -9.79 31.55 -10.15
N LEU A 70 -9.31 31.56 -8.91
CA LEU A 70 -8.49 30.49 -8.37
C LEU A 70 -9.29 29.19 -8.28
N TRP A 71 -10.55 29.29 -7.87
CA TRP A 71 -11.42 28.13 -7.84
C TRP A 71 -11.74 27.60 -9.24
N ALA A 72 -11.94 28.49 -10.23
CA ALA A 72 -12.12 28.10 -11.62
C ALA A 72 -10.86 27.39 -12.20
N ALA A 73 -9.66 27.88 -11.87
CA ALA A 73 -8.42 27.19 -12.23
C ALA A 73 -8.30 25.81 -11.59
N TRP A 74 -8.72 25.66 -10.33
CA TRP A 74 -8.79 24.37 -9.62
C TRP A 74 -9.76 23.40 -10.29
N GLN A 75 -10.96 23.85 -10.62
CA GLN A 75 -12.01 23.03 -11.27
C GLN A 75 -11.62 22.65 -12.71
N ARG A 76 -11.04 23.56 -13.47
CA ARG A 76 -10.57 23.31 -14.84
C ARG A 76 -9.56 22.16 -14.93
N ASN A 77 -8.81 21.95 -13.86
CA ASN A 77 -7.81 20.89 -13.76
C ASN A 77 -8.32 19.64 -13.00
N ASP A 78 -9.62 19.52 -12.75
CA ASP A 78 -10.24 18.41 -12.01
C ASP A 78 -9.58 18.13 -10.66
N MET A 79 -8.99 19.16 -10.04
CA MET A 79 -8.24 19.00 -8.79
C MET A 79 -9.12 18.63 -7.60
N SER A 80 -10.43 18.77 -7.70
CA SER A 80 -11.37 18.25 -6.71
C SER A 80 -11.32 16.71 -6.60
N GLU A 81 -10.95 16.01 -7.69
CA GLU A 81 -10.73 14.58 -7.74
C GLU A 81 -9.25 14.26 -7.49
N TYR A 82 -8.33 14.87 -8.23
CA TYR A 82 -6.89 14.59 -8.17
C TYR A 82 -6.22 14.96 -6.84
N GLN A 83 -6.82 15.81 -6.01
CA GLN A 83 -6.33 16.05 -4.65
C GLN A 83 -6.29 14.78 -3.80
N SER A 84 -7.26 13.87 -3.98
CA SER A 84 -7.29 12.58 -3.27
C SER A 84 -6.10 11.71 -3.70
N GLU A 85 -5.81 11.63 -4.99
CA GLU A 85 -4.62 10.93 -5.50
C GLU A 85 -3.34 11.50 -4.88
N ASN A 86 -3.18 12.82 -4.86
CA ASN A 86 -2.04 13.49 -4.22
C ASN A 86 -1.94 13.19 -2.73
N ASN A 87 -3.06 13.19 -2.01
CA ASN A 87 -3.11 12.92 -0.58
C ASN A 87 -2.71 11.48 -0.29
N ILE A 88 -3.34 10.51 -0.96
CA ILE A 88 -3.07 9.08 -0.80
C ILE A 88 -1.60 8.80 -1.12
N ALA A 89 -1.09 9.29 -2.26
CA ALA A 89 0.30 9.11 -2.65
C ALA A 89 1.27 9.58 -1.56
N SER A 90 1.05 10.77 -1.00
CA SER A 90 1.89 11.29 0.06
C SER A 90 1.76 10.52 1.38
N LEU A 91 0.56 10.11 1.78
CA LEU A 91 0.32 9.33 3.00
C LEU A 91 0.97 7.95 2.92
N VAL A 92 0.85 7.30 1.77
CA VAL A 92 1.39 5.96 1.50
C VAL A 92 2.90 5.99 1.32
N THR A 93 3.42 6.84 0.41
CA THR A 93 4.82 6.77 -0.04
C THR A 93 5.75 7.75 0.66
N ARG A 94 5.28 8.65 1.47
CA ARG A 94 5.99 9.72 2.20
C ARG A 94 5.94 11.08 1.53
N ASN A 95 5.94 11.15 0.18
CA ASN A 95 5.91 12.38 -0.60
C ASN A 95 5.02 12.18 -1.81
N SER A 96 4.40 13.24 -2.25
CA SER A 96 3.77 13.36 -3.56
C SER A 96 4.18 14.69 -4.18
N TYR A 97 3.88 14.89 -5.44
CA TYR A 97 4.31 16.06 -6.19
C TYR A 97 3.14 16.58 -7.03
N VAL A 98 3.04 17.89 -7.12
CA VAL A 98 2.13 18.56 -8.03
C VAL A 98 2.95 19.47 -8.91
N MET A 99 2.77 19.36 -10.21
CA MET A 99 3.45 20.19 -11.20
C MET A 99 2.46 21.20 -11.78
N VAL A 100 2.93 22.40 -12.05
CA VAL A 100 2.15 23.48 -12.68
C VAL A 100 2.86 23.95 -13.94
N GLY A 101 2.18 23.87 -15.07
CA GLY A 101 2.72 24.27 -16.36
C GLY A 101 1.75 25.16 -17.15
N PRO A 102 2.21 25.80 -18.22
CA PRO A 102 1.32 26.52 -19.13
C PRO A 102 0.57 25.57 -20.06
N SER A 103 -0.70 25.89 -20.33
CA SER A 103 -1.50 25.29 -21.38
C SER A 103 -2.23 26.36 -22.18
N ASP A 104 -2.92 25.97 -23.27
CA ASP A 104 -3.71 26.90 -24.10
C ASP A 104 -4.91 27.47 -23.33
N GLU A 105 -5.35 26.77 -22.26
CA GLU A 105 -6.51 27.18 -21.46
C GLU A 105 -6.13 27.85 -20.13
N GLY A 106 -4.84 28.12 -19.89
CA GLY A 106 -4.32 28.71 -18.67
C GLY A 106 -3.32 27.80 -17.94
N ALA A 107 -3.29 27.82 -16.60
CA ALA A 107 -2.41 26.97 -15.83
C ALA A 107 -2.89 25.51 -15.85
N LEU A 108 -2.01 24.59 -16.25
CA LEU A 108 -2.20 23.14 -16.15
C LEU A 108 -1.59 22.65 -14.82
N ILE A 109 -2.41 22.02 -13.99
CA ILE A 109 -2.01 21.47 -12.70
C ILE A 109 -2.11 19.95 -12.79
N THR A 110 -1.01 19.23 -12.56
CA THR A 110 -0.96 17.77 -12.62
C THR A 110 -0.40 17.17 -11.35
N VAL A 111 -1.01 16.09 -10.89
CA VAL A 111 -0.49 15.26 -9.80
C VAL A 111 0.50 14.25 -10.38
N GLU A 112 1.67 14.14 -9.77
CA GLU A 112 2.75 13.33 -10.29
C GLU A 112 3.05 12.15 -9.36
N ALA A 113 3.22 10.98 -9.97
CA ALA A 113 3.53 9.77 -9.24
C ALA A 113 4.89 9.88 -8.50
N PRO A 114 4.96 9.47 -7.23
CA PRO A 114 6.17 9.62 -6.42
C PRO A 114 7.40 8.89 -6.95
N ASP A 115 7.23 7.84 -7.73
CA ASP A 115 8.29 7.05 -8.34
C ASP A 115 8.77 7.60 -9.68
N SER A 116 7.99 8.48 -10.28
CA SER A 116 8.32 9.15 -11.55
C SER A 116 8.97 10.53 -11.37
N MET A 117 8.99 11.06 -10.14
CA MET A 117 9.45 12.42 -9.86
C MET A 117 10.61 12.44 -8.88
N ALA A 118 11.62 13.27 -9.16
CA ALA A 118 12.67 13.61 -8.22
C ALA A 118 12.79 15.13 -8.10
N LEU A 119 12.93 15.63 -6.88
CA LEU A 119 13.06 17.05 -6.59
C LEU A 119 14.32 17.30 -5.77
N GLU A 120 15.15 18.21 -6.23
CA GLU A 120 16.28 18.75 -5.46
C GLU A 120 15.85 20.03 -4.75
N VAL A 121 16.10 20.12 -3.46
CA VAL A 121 15.68 21.23 -2.61
C VAL A 121 16.86 21.86 -1.93
N ASP A 122 16.98 23.16 -1.99
CA ASP A 122 18.00 23.94 -1.26
C ASP A 122 17.88 23.65 0.25
N PRO A 123 18.95 23.16 0.86
CA PRO A 123 18.96 22.84 2.29
C PRO A 123 18.68 24.04 3.21
N ARG A 124 18.96 25.25 2.79
CA ARG A 124 18.81 26.45 3.61
C ARG A 124 17.43 27.11 3.43
N THR A 125 17.05 27.33 2.18
CA THR A 125 15.81 28.06 1.86
C THR A 125 14.59 27.16 1.71
N ARG A 126 14.82 25.85 1.55
CA ARG A 126 13.79 24.83 1.27
C ARG A 126 13.03 25.05 -0.05
N ARG A 127 13.58 25.87 -0.93
CA ARG A 127 13.02 26.08 -2.28
C ARG A 127 13.49 24.98 -3.22
N ALA A 128 12.64 24.62 -4.17
CA ALA A 128 12.99 23.69 -5.24
C ALA A 128 14.13 24.31 -6.08
N MET A 129 15.20 23.54 -6.30
CA MET A 129 16.35 23.92 -7.11
C MET A 129 16.35 23.24 -8.48
N ALA A 130 15.87 22.01 -8.55
CA ALA A 130 15.71 21.28 -9.80
C ALA A 130 14.66 20.21 -9.64
N SER A 131 13.96 19.89 -10.71
CA SER A 131 13.05 18.73 -10.72
C SER A 131 13.29 17.88 -11.94
N LEU A 132 13.14 16.57 -11.79
CA LEU A 132 13.27 15.58 -12.85
C LEU A 132 12.05 14.70 -12.85
N LYS A 133 11.32 14.68 -13.98
CA LYS A 133 10.15 13.82 -14.20
C LYS A 133 10.51 12.77 -15.24
N PHE A 134 10.18 11.52 -14.95
CA PHE A 134 10.23 10.41 -15.90
C PHE A 134 8.81 10.01 -16.27
N TYR A 135 8.56 9.81 -17.55
CA TYR A 135 7.27 9.34 -18.04
C TYR A 135 7.44 8.51 -19.30
N LYS A 136 6.44 7.67 -19.58
CA LYS A 136 6.36 6.93 -20.82
C LYS A 136 5.44 7.68 -21.76
N SER A 137 5.94 7.99 -22.95
CA SER A 137 5.11 8.53 -24.03
C SER A 137 4.56 7.34 -24.82
N ASP A 138 3.28 7.04 -24.60
CA ASP A 138 2.56 6.03 -25.38
C ASP A 138 1.99 6.69 -26.62
N SER A 139 2.62 6.45 -27.76
CA SER A 139 1.99 6.70 -29.05
C SER A 139 1.49 5.36 -29.61
N LEU A 140 0.48 5.40 -30.49
CA LEU A 140 -0.09 4.18 -31.13
C LEU A 140 0.94 3.27 -31.81
N GLN A 141 2.19 3.67 -31.93
CA GLN A 141 3.25 2.96 -32.66
C GLN A 141 4.51 2.70 -31.84
N THR A 142 4.81 3.51 -30.80
CA THR A 142 6.06 3.38 -30.04
C THR A 142 5.85 3.82 -28.60
N VAL A 143 6.40 3.02 -27.65
CA VAL A 143 6.54 3.39 -26.25
C VAL A 143 7.96 3.94 -26.06
N GLU A 144 8.07 5.23 -25.76
CA GLU A 144 9.35 5.90 -25.53
C GLU A 144 9.44 6.37 -24.07
N ASP A 145 10.57 6.04 -23.44
CA ASP A 145 10.88 6.61 -22.13
C ASP A 145 11.38 8.05 -22.32
N ARG A 146 10.72 9.00 -21.66
CA ARG A 146 11.08 10.42 -21.68
C ARG A 146 11.40 10.91 -20.29
N ALA A 147 12.27 11.93 -20.23
CA ALA A 147 12.56 12.64 -19.01
C ALA A 147 12.53 14.16 -19.24
N VAL A 148 11.99 14.87 -18.25
CA VAL A 148 11.92 16.34 -18.26
C VAL A 148 12.66 16.85 -17.05
N LEU A 149 13.70 17.66 -17.31
CA LEU A 149 14.50 18.31 -16.28
C LEU A 149 14.16 19.82 -16.25
N HIS A 150 13.74 20.30 -15.09
CA HIS A 150 13.61 21.74 -14.84
C HIS A 150 14.80 22.20 -13.98
N VAL A 151 15.48 23.23 -14.44
CA VAL A 151 16.62 23.86 -13.72
C VAL A 151 16.46 25.38 -13.78
N PRO A 152 16.96 26.12 -12.77
CA PRO A 152 17.00 27.58 -12.84
C PRO A 152 17.83 28.06 -14.03
N ASP A 153 17.39 29.11 -14.70
CA ASP A 153 18.20 29.79 -15.72
C ASP A 153 18.71 31.11 -15.18
N ALA A 154 19.99 31.17 -14.88
CA ALA A 154 20.64 32.36 -14.35
C ALA A 154 20.65 33.54 -15.37
N SER A 155 20.48 33.28 -16.67
CA SER A 155 20.52 34.30 -17.70
C SER A 155 19.21 35.08 -17.84
N THR A 156 18.09 34.43 -17.56
CA THR A 156 16.74 35.03 -17.72
C THR A 156 16.06 35.28 -16.37
N GLY A 157 16.61 34.74 -15.27
CA GLY A 157 15.96 34.76 -13.97
C GLY A 157 14.76 33.81 -13.87
N GLY A 158 14.52 33.02 -14.93
CA GLY A 158 13.45 32.03 -15.02
C GLY A 158 13.92 30.60 -14.79
N SER A 159 13.18 29.64 -15.28
CA SER A 159 13.55 28.24 -15.33
C SER A 159 13.70 27.74 -16.75
N ARG A 160 14.57 26.77 -16.95
CA ARG A 160 14.79 26.08 -18.21
C ARG A 160 14.26 24.64 -18.09
N LEU A 161 13.44 24.27 -19.05
CA LEU A 161 12.97 22.90 -19.23
C LEU A 161 13.82 22.24 -20.31
N VAL A 162 14.38 21.07 -20.00
CA VAL A 162 15.15 20.24 -20.93
C VAL A 162 14.46 18.90 -21.04
N GLU A 163 13.98 18.58 -22.22
CA GLU A 163 13.40 17.27 -22.52
C GLU A 163 14.49 16.32 -23.01
N PHE A 164 14.46 15.10 -22.54
CA PHE A 164 15.34 14.01 -22.93
C PHE A 164 14.51 12.85 -23.46
N GLU A 165 14.99 12.26 -24.54
CA GLU A 165 14.47 11.02 -25.10
C GLU A 165 15.46 9.88 -24.85
N HIS A 166 14.91 8.71 -24.60
CA HIS A 166 15.71 7.52 -24.45
C HIS A 166 16.04 6.96 -25.84
N GLY A 167 17.28 7.06 -26.25
CA GLY A 167 17.72 6.54 -27.56
C GLY A 167 17.58 5.02 -27.62
N THR A 168 17.05 4.52 -28.74
CA THR A 168 17.06 3.07 -29.03
C THR A 168 18.52 2.63 -29.14
N PRO A 169 18.99 1.64 -28.36
CA PRO A 169 20.38 1.23 -28.39
C PRO A 169 20.70 0.54 -29.72
N VAL A 170 21.51 1.19 -30.56
CA VAL A 170 21.94 0.61 -31.84
C VAL A 170 23.05 -0.42 -31.66
N SER A 171 23.75 -0.48 -30.54
CA SER A 171 24.73 -1.55 -30.22
C SER A 171 25.46 -1.40 -28.88
N SER A 172 25.04 -0.65 -27.89
CA SER A 172 25.75 -0.56 -26.63
C SER A 172 24.88 -0.90 -25.41
N THR A 173 25.48 -1.53 -24.42
CA THR A 173 24.87 -1.96 -23.15
C THR A 173 24.50 -0.78 -22.22
N LYS A 174 24.72 0.45 -22.63
CA LYS A 174 24.36 1.66 -21.89
C LYS A 174 23.33 2.45 -22.69
N GLN A 175 22.16 2.58 -22.11
CA GLN A 175 21.12 3.47 -22.57
C GLN A 175 21.59 4.92 -22.28
N GLU A 176 21.73 5.73 -23.31
CA GLU A 176 22.13 7.14 -23.20
C GLU A 176 20.91 8.03 -23.41
N TRP A 177 20.70 8.96 -22.47
CA TRP A 177 19.70 10.01 -22.58
C TRP A 177 20.22 11.12 -23.48
N MET A 178 19.49 11.47 -24.54
CA MET A 178 19.82 12.56 -25.44
C MET A 178 18.85 13.72 -25.24
N ALA A 179 19.35 14.95 -25.21
CA ALA A 179 18.51 16.12 -25.12
C ALA A 179 17.75 16.31 -26.45
N ALA A 180 16.41 16.21 -26.37
CA ALA A 180 15.53 16.33 -27.53
C ALA A 180 15.06 17.76 -27.75
N ALA A 181 14.74 18.50 -26.69
CA ALA A 181 14.26 19.89 -26.76
C ALA A 181 14.68 20.69 -25.54
N GLN A 182 14.79 22.01 -25.73
CA GLN A 182 14.97 22.97 -24.65
C GLN A 182 13.95 24.08 -24.77
N ARG A 183 13.24 24.36 -23.68
CA ARG A 183 12.28 25.46 -23.61
C ARG A 183 12.60 26.37 -22.44
N LEU A 184 12.56 27.67 -22.65
CA LEU A 184 12.65 28.65 -21.57
C LEU A 184 11.25 28.90 -21.01
N GLN A 185 11.12 28.79 -19.69
CA GLN A 185 9.89 29.19 -19.01
C GLN A 185 10.13 30.52 -18.30
N SER A 186 9.16 31.39 -18.36
CA SER A 186 9.24 32.72 -17.74
C SER A 186 9.10 32.69 -16.23
N SER A 187 8.67 31.57 -15.65
CA SER A 187 8.55 31.43 -14.22
C SER A 187 9.93 31.35 -13.54
N PRO A 188 10.22 32.19 -12.55
CA PRO A 188 11.49 32.18 -11.82
C PRO A 188 11.61 30.97 -10.87
N GLU A 189 10.53 30.28 -10.57
CA GLU A 189 10.49 29.13 -9.68
C GLU A 189 10.36 27.83 -10.45
N ILE A 190 10.95 26.77 -9.91
CA ILE A 190 10.75 25.40 -10.41
C ILE A 190 9.27 25.04 -10.26
N PRO A 191 8.57 24.63 -11.32
CA PRO A 191 7.12 24.49 -11.34
C PRO A 191 6.62 23.20 -10.69
N VAL A 192 7.23 22.80 -9.56
CA VAL A 192 6.92 21.58 -8.84
C VAL A 192 6.82 21.86 -7.35
N VAL A 193 5.72 21.45 -6.76
CA VAL A 193 5.46 21.52 -5.33
C VAL A 193 5.49 20.12 -4.74
N GLN A 194 6.33 19.91 -3.72
CA GLN A 194 6.38 18.66 -2.97
C GLN A 194 5.40 18.71 -1.79
N PHE A 195 4.67 17.63 -1.59
CA PHE A 195 3.79 17.39 -0.46
C PHE A 195 4.37 16.30 0.47
N PRO A 196 5.26 16.66 1.39
CA PRO A 196 5.83 15.69 2.32
C PRO A 196 4.85 15.37 3.43
N ASN A 197 4.65 14.08 3.71
CA ASN A 197 3.87 13.65 4.87
C ASN A 197 4.75 13.55 6.11
N ARG A 198 4.32 14.13 7.24
CA ARG A 198 5.04 14.11 8.54
C ARG A 198 6.53 14.38 8.40
N GLN A 199 6.89 15.47 7.78
CA GLN A 199 8.27 15.81 7.49
C GLN A 199 9.14 15.80 8.76
N ARG A 200 10.15 14.92 8.78
CA ARG A 200 11.20 14.89 9.78
C ARG A 200 12.54 15.08 9.10
N GLN A 201 13.25 16.15 9.42
CA GLN A 201 14.58 16.42 8.84
C GLN A 201 14.58 16.36 7.29
N ARG A 202 13.56 16.92 6.64
CA ARG A 202 13.35 16.98 5.18
C ARG A 202 12.92 15.67 4.50
N VAL A 203 12.75 14.61 5.26
CA VAL A 203 12.27 13.33 4.70
C VAL A 203 10.86 13.09 5.20
N GLY A 204 9.93 12.88 4.27
CA GLY A 204 8.57 12.44 4.60
C GLY A 204 8.58 11.06 5.25
N ARG A 205 7.48 10.72 5.90
CA ARG A 205 7.27 9.42 6.53
C ARG A 205 5.93 8.84 6.11
N SER A 206 5.92 7.60 5.67
CA SER A 206 4.67 6.87 5.39
C SER A 206 3.85 6.69 6.68
N GLU A 207 2.55 6.90 6.59
CA GLU A 207 1.60 6.58 7.66
C GLU A 207 1.51 5.08 7.92
N LEU A 208 1.73 4.25 6.89
CA LEU A 208 1.68 2.80 6.97
C LEU A 208 2.82 2.19 7.79
N ARG A 209 3.91 2.94 8.02
CA ARG A 209 5.10 2.43 8.73
C ARG A 209 4.80 1.80 10.08
N THR A 210 3.84 2.36 10.81
CA THR A 210 3.48 1.87 12.15
C THR A 210 2.49 0.72 12.08
N LEU A 211 1.61 0.72 11.09
CA LEU A 211 0.56 -0.28 10.90
C LEU A 211 1.09 -1.57 10.25
N ARG A 212 2.08 -1.45 9.36
CA ARG A 212 2.66 -2.57 8.60
C ARG A 212 2.93 -3.83 9.44
N PRO A 213 3.69 -3.80 10.56
CA PRO A 213 3.97 -5.01 11.33
C PRO A 213 2.72 -5.64 11.94
N ILE A 214 1.68 -4.85 12.22
CA ILE A 214 0.40 -5.35 12.74
C ILE A 214 -0.38 -6.07 11.62
N VAL A 215 -0.37 -5.50 10.41
CA VAL A 215 -0.99 -6.12 9.24
C VAL A 215 -0.27 -7.42 8.87
N ASP A 216 1.05 -7.46 8.92
CA ASP A 216 1.84 -8.67 8.70
C ASP A 216 1.46 -9.77 9.71
N ALA A 217 1.35 -9.42 10.99
CA ALA A 217 0.93 -10.34 12.05
C ALA A 217 -0.52 -10.82 11.86
N ALA A 218 -1.42 -9.93 11.45
CA ALA A 218 -2.82 -10.28 11.19
C ALA A 218 -2.95 -11.23 10.00
N ASN A 219 -2.24 -10.97 8.91
CA ASN A 219 -2.22 -11.84 7.73
C ASN A 219 -1.60 -13.21 8.03
N PHE A 220 -0.52 -13.24 8.83
CA PHE A 220 0.06 -14.49 9.30
C PHE A 220 -0.95 -15.30 10.13
N THR A 221 -1.66 -14.65 11.05
CA THR A 221 -2.68 -15.29 11.90
C THR A 221 -3.85 -15.80 11.07
N ALA A 222 -4.36 -15.01 10.14
CA ALA A 222 -5.45 -15.37 9.23
C ALA A 222 -5.06 -16.57 8.34
N THR A 223 -3.85 -16.56 7.79
CA THR A 223 -3.34 -17.68 6.98
C THR A 223 -3.20 -18.95 7.80
N SER A 224 -2.68 -18.86 9.03
CA SER A 224 -2.56 -19.99 9.94
C SER A 224 -3.94 -20.54 10.33
N MET A 225 -4.92 -19.65 10.52
CA MET A 225 -6.31 -20.03 10.76
C MET A 225 -6.89 -20.81 9.58
N MET A 226 -6.72 -20.31 8.34
CA MET A 226 -7.21 -20.98 7.14
C MET A 226 -6.55 -22.34 6.94
N ALA A 227 -5.24 -22.46 7.14
CA ALA A 227 -4.55 -23.74 7.10
C ALA A 227 -5.11 -24.71 8.15
N THR A 228 -5.41 -24.21 9.34
CA THR A 228 -6.03 -25.02 10.41
C THR A 228 -7.42 -25.48 10.01
N VAL A 229 -8.27 -24.60 9.44
CA VAL A 229 -9.61 -24.96 8.94
C VAL A 229 -9.55 -26.11 7.95
N LEU A 230 -8.61 -26.07 7.01
CA LEU A 230 -8.42 -27.16 6.04
C LEU A 230 -8.10 -28.50 6.72
N HIS A 231 -7.19 -28.47 7.67
CA HIS A 231 -6.84 -29.69 8.39
C HIS A 231 -7.99 -30.20 9.25
N HIS A 232 -8.93 -29.35 9.64
CA HIS A 232 -10.13 -29.73 10.40
C HIS A 232 -11.30 -30.17 9.50
N ALA A 233 -11.40 -29.65 8.29
CA ALA A 233 -12.38 -30.12 7.32
C ALA A 233 -12.14 -31.58 6.94
N MET A 234 -10.90 -32.08 7.13
CA MET A 234 -10.52 -33.49 7.00
C MET A 234 -10.03 -34.02 8.35
N PRO A 235 -10.88 -34.65 9.16
CA PRO A 235 -10.50 -35.14 10.47
C PRO A 235 -9.33 -36.14 10.37
N ARG A 236 -8.24 -35.83 11.07
CA ARG A 236 -7.07 -36.72 11.12
C ARG A 236 -7.35 -37.88 12.10
N MET A 237 -7.18 -39.08 11.60
CA MET A 237 -7.29 -40.29 12.38
C MET A 237 -5.89 -40.86 12.63
N LEU A 238 -5.67 -41.35 13.84
CA LEU A 238 -4.47 -42.08 14.24
C LEU A 238 -4.87 -43.54 14.49
N ALA A 239 -4.35 -44.44 13.69
CA ALA A 239 -4.52 -45.88 13.87
C ALA A 239 -3.21 -46.44 14.43
N ILE A 240 -3.25 -47.00 15.64
CA ILE A 240 -2.11 -47.55 16.36
C ILE A 240 -2.28 -49.06 16.46
N ASN A 241 -1.20 -49.80 16.28
CA ASN A 241 -1.16 -51.27 16.34
C ASN A 241 -2.10 -51.95 15.33
N VAL A 242 -2.28 -51.35 14.16
CA VAL A 242 -3.12 -51.92 13.10
C VAL A 242 -2.23 -52.73 12.17
N ALA A 243 -2.70 -53.92 11.76
CA ALA A 243 -1.96 -54.73 10.81
C ALA A 243 -1.84 -54.04 9.47
N GLU A 244 -0.64 -53.90 8.95
CA GLU A 244 -0.34 -53.24 7.68
C GLU A 244 -1.12 -53.86 6.51
N SER A 245 -1.39 -55.18 6.60
CA SER A 245 -2.19 -55.92 5.62
C SER A 245 -3.61 -55.41 5.39
N LEU A 246 -4.18 -54.64 6.33
CA LEU A 246 -5.53 -54.02 6.13
C LEU A 246 -5.52 -52.86 5.13
N PHE A 247 -4.35 -52.26 4.89
CA PHE A 247 -4.18 -51.12 4.02
C PHE A 247 -3.39 -51.46 2.74
N MET A 248 -3.02 -52.73 2.60
CA MET A 248 -2.31 -53.24 1.43
C MET A 248 -3.19 -54.25 0.67
N ASN A 249 -3.09 -54.23 -0.62
CA ASN A 249 -3.64 -55.29 -1.49
C ASN A 249 -2.78 -56.55 -1.37
N GLN A 250 -3.29 -57.68 -1.85
CA GLN A 250 -2.53 -58.96 -1.88
C GLN A 250 -1.25 -58.91 -2.67
N ASP A 251 -1.11 -57.93 -3.54
CA ASP A 251 0.07 -57.66 -4.39
C ASP A 251 1.09 -56.70 -3.74
N GLY A 252 0.87 -56.27 -2.50
CA GLY A 252 1.74 -55.37 -1.77
C GLY A 252 1.58 -53.90 -2.17
N THR A 253 0.57 -53.58 -2.98
CA THR A 253 0.26 -52.14 -3.30
C THR A 253 -0.71 -51.57 -2.28
N PRO A 254 -0.64 -50.24 -1.99
CA PRO A 254 -1.57 -49.58 -1.10
C PRO A 254 -3.03 -49.70 -1.59
N ASN A 255 -3.91 -50.20 -0.70
CA ASN A 255 -5.34 -50.26 -1.00
C ASN A 255 -5.96 -48.87 -0.93
N ARG A 256 -6.07 -48.22 -2.08
CA ARG A 256 -6.59 -46.85 -2.24
C ARG A 256 -8.04 -46.71 -1.79
N GLU A 257 -8.85 -47.75 -1.88
CA GLU A 257 -10.24 -47.72 -1.40
C GLU A 257 -10.32 -47.71 0.10
N ALA A 258 -9.55 -48.57 0.78
CA ALA A 258 -9.47 -48.57 2.24
C ALA A 258 -8.90 -47.27 2.81
N ILE A 259 -7.93 -46.67 2.11
CA ILE A 259 -7.32 -45.38 2.45
C ILE A 259 -8.28 -44.22 2.11
N SER A 260 -9.04 -44.27 0.99
CA SER A 260 -9.97 -43.21 0.58
C SER A 260 -11.28 -43.20 1.38
N GLN A 261 -11.72 -44.36 1.90
CA GLN A 261 -12.86 -44.42 2.84
C GLN A 261 -12.53 -43.76 4.19
N ALA A 262 -11.26 -43.74 4.58
CA ALA A 262 -10.77 -42.87 5.62
C ALA A 262 -10.55 -41.45 5.05
N THR A 263 -11.65 -40.74 4.78
CA THR A 263 -11.64 -39.35 4.28
C THR A 263 -10.88 -38.45 5.24
N GLY A 264 -9.52 -38.40 5.08
CA GLY A 264 -8.64 -37.61 5.94
C GLY A 264 -7.23 -38.21 5.95
N ALA A 265 -6.27 -37.47 6.46
CA ALA A 265 -4.93 -37.99 6.67
C ALA A 265 -4.98 -39.03 7.78
N LEU A 266 -4.94 -40.34 7.40
CA LEU A 266 -4.81 -41.43 8.33
C LEU A 266 -3.32 -41.67 8.61
N TRP A 267 -2.93 -41.52 9.88
CA TRP A 267 -1.59 -41.89 10.33
C TRP A 267 -1.66 -43.34 10.87
N ILE A 268 -0.89 -44.20 10.22
CA ILE A 268 -0.82 -45.63 10.59
C ILE A 268 0.49 -45.84 11.34
N VAL A 269 0.38 -46.33 12.58
CA VAL A 269 1.50 -46.86 13.33
C VAL A 269 1.31 -48.41 13.33
N PRO A 270 2.08 -49.13 12.50
CA PRO A 270 1.89 -50.57 12.38
C PRO A 270 2.18 -51.26 13.69
N ALA A 271 1.55 -52.43 13.90
CA ALA A 271 1.87 -53.32 15.00
C ALA A 271 3.27 -53.89 14.81
N GLU A 272 3.98 -54.12 15.92
CA GLU A 272 5.23 -54.88 15.87
C GLU A 272 4.93 -56.32 15.39
N THR A 273 5.72 -56.77 14.41
CA THR A 273 5.60 -58.10 13.84
C THR A 273 6.83 -58.93 14.16
N ASP A 274 6.65 -60.27 14.33
CA ASP A 274 7.76 -61.21 14.50
C ASP A 274 8.56 -61.34 13.16
N GLU A 275 9.68 -62.11 13.20
CA GLU A 275 10.51 -62.39 12.02
C GLU A 275 9.75 -63.06 10.86
N ARG A 276 8.55 -63.59 11.12
CA ARG A 276 7.66 -64.23 10.13
C ARG A 276 6.53 -63.31 9.67
N GLY A 277 6.48 -62.05 10.14
CA GLY A 277 5.45 -61.11 9.77
C GLY A 277 4.11 -61.28 10.50
N ASN A 278 4.05 -62.08 11.55
CA ASN A 278 2.83 -62.27 12.36
C ASN A 278 2.82 -61.30 13.54
N VAL A 279 1.65 -60.78 13.87
CA VAL A 279 1.44 -59.97 15.09
C VAL A 279 1.44 -60.92 16.30
N PRO A 280 2.29 -60.71 17.32
CA PRO A 280 2.33 -61.57 18.51
C PRO A 280 0.99 -61.59 19.27
N ASP A 281 0.61 -62.73 19.88
CA ASP A 281 -0.63 -62.92 20.65
C ASP A 281 -0.80 -61.92 21.83
N HIS A 282 0.31 -61.32 22.27
CA HIS A 282 0.35 -60.34 23.34
C HIS A 282 0.56 -58.90 22.85
N ALA A 283 0.44 -58.66 21.54
CA ALA A 283 0.52 -57.30 21.00
C ALA A 283 -0.62 -56.42 21.54
N PRO A 284 -0.35 -55.14 21.73
CA PRO A 284 -1.38 -54.20 22.16
C PRO A 284 -2.58 -54.18 21.16
N VAL A 285 -3.79 -54.07 21.74
CA VAL A 285 -5.04 -54.04 20.96
C VAL A 285 -4.99 -52.87 19.97
N PRO A 286 -5.43 -53.09 18.72
CA PRO A 286 -5.57 -51.98 17.75
C PRO A 286 -6.44 -50.85 18.32
N ASP A 287 -5.98 -49.62 18.19
CA ASP A 287 -6.69 -48.43 18.65
C ASP A 287 -6.77 -47.40 17.53
N ILE A 288 -7.96 -46.88 17.27
CA ILE A 288 -8.20 -45.86 16.28
C ILE A 288 -8.77 -44.63 17.00
N ARG A 289 -8.02 -43.55 16.95
CA ARG A 289 -8.41 -42.30 17.60
C ARG A 289 -8.50 -41.16 16.56
N GLN A 290 -9.52 -40.32 16.71
CA GLN A 290 -9.58 -39.06 16.04
C GLN A 290 -8.75 -38.05 16.85
N LEU A 291 -7.84 -37.34 16.18
CA LEU A 291 -7.12 -36.24 16.81
C LEU A 291 -8.10 -35.11 17.14
N PRO A 292 -8.00 -34.52 18.34
CA PRO A 292 -8.91 -33.45 18.73
C PRO A 292 -8.78 -32.23 17.81
N ALA A 293 -9.89 -31.58 17.53
CA ALA A 293 -9.92 -30.35 16.76
C ALA A 293 -9.22 -29.22 17.52
N SER A 294 -8.45 -28.38 16.81
CA SER A 294 -7.85 -27.18 17.42
C SER A 294 -8.94 -26.16 17.73
N ASP A 295 -8.79 -25.43 18.83
CA ASP A 295 -9.71 -24.36 19.18
C ASP A 295 -9.46 -23.13 18.29
N MET A 296 -10.45 -22.80 17.46
CA MET A 296 -10.39 -21.66 16.54
C MET A 296 -10.58 -20.31 17.25
N ARG A 297 -11.07 -20.30 18.48
CA ARG A 297 -11.31 -19.05 19.24
C ARG A 297 -10.03 -18.26 19.45
N ASN A 298 -8.92 -18.94 19.70
CA ASN A 298 -7.62 -18.29 19.90
C ASN A 298 -7.20 -17.43 18.68
N PHE A 299 -7.51 -17.87 17.47
CA PHE A 299 -7.23 -17.09 16.25
C PHE A 299 -8.11 -15.83 16.18
N HIS A 300 -9.42 -15.98 16.46
CA HIS A 300 -10.34 -14.85 16.48
C HIS A 300 -9.97 -13.82 17.55
N GLU A 301 -9.63 -14.27 18.76
CA GLU A 301 -9.19 -13.39 19.83
C GLU A 301 -7.89 -12.67 19.47
N THR A 302 -6.92 -13.37 18.88
CA THR A 302 -5.65 -12.77 18.42
C THR A 302 -5.88 -11.71 17.34
N LEU A 303 -6.70 -12.01 16.32
CA LEU A 303 -7.06 -11.03 15.30
C LEU A 303 -7.78 -9.82 15.90
N GLY A 304 -8.69 -10.03 16.85
CA GLY A 304 -9.36 -8.95 17.56
C GLY A 304 -8.41 -8.06 18.38
N VAL A 305 -7.38 -8.66 19.02
CA VAL A 305 -6.33 -7.90 19.72
C VAL A 305 -5.49 -7.10 18.73
N LEU A 306 -5.06 -7.69 17.63
CA LEU A 306 -4.28 -7.01 16.59
C LEU A 306 -5.07 -5.84 15.97
N ALA A 307 -6.37 -6.04 15.71
CA ALA A 307 -7.24 -4.97 15.20
C ALA A 307 -7.34 -3.79 16.19
N ARG A 308 -7.51 -4.07 17.50
CA ARG A 308 -7.55 -3.01 18.53
C ARG A 308 -6.23 -2.26 18.62
N ILE A 309 -5.11 -2.96 18.58
CA ILE A 309 -3.77 -2.33 18.57
C ILE A 309 -3.61 -1.47 17.30
N GLY A 310 -3.94 -2.01 16.13
CA GLY A 310 -3.87 -1.30 14.85
C GLY A 310 -4.74 -0.05 14.86
N ALA A 311 -6.00 -0.16 15.31
CA ALA A 311 -6.92 0.96 15.44
C ALA A 311 -6.36 2.06 16.35
N GLY A 312 -5.88 1.70 17.55
CA GLY A 312 -5.29 2.64 18.49
C GLY A 312 -4.05 3.36 17.94
N LEU A 313 -3.16 2.65 17.21
CA LEU A 313 -1.99 3.26 16.56
C LEU A 313 -2.37 4.24 15.44
N CYS A 314 -3.48 3.99 14.77
CA CYS A 314 -4.00 4.81 13.68
C CYS A 314 -4.94 5.95 14.15
N GLY A 315 -5.37 5.94 15.39
CA GLY A 315 -6.40 6.85 15.89
C GLY A 315 -7.80 6.51 15.36
N LEU A 316 -8.00 5.26 14.93
CA LEU A 316 -9.28 4.75 14.44
C LEU A 316 -10.07 4.11 15.59
N SER A 317 -11.39 4.10 15.45
CA SER A 317 -12.23 3.23 16.28
C SER A 317 -12.01 1.76 15.88
N PRO A 318 -11.95 0.81 16.84
CA PRO A 318 -11.86 -0.62 16.54
C PRO A 318 -12.95 -1.13 15.59
N HIS A 319 -14.14 -0.53 15.64
CA HIS A 319 -15.25 -0.82 14.73
C HIS A 319 -14.90 -0.60 13.24
N THR A 320 -14.03 0.38 12.97
CA THR A 320 -13.60 0.70 11.60
C THR A 320 -12.81 -0.45 10.96
N LEU A 321 -12.12 -1.26 11.76
CA LEU A 321 -11.36 -2.42 11.32
C LEU A 321 -12.15 -3.74 11.36
N GLY A 322 -13.47 -3.69 11.61
CA GLY A 322 -14.35 -4.86 11.59
C GLY A 322 -14.36 -5.71 12.87
N PHE A 323 -13.67 -5.28 13.93
CA PHE A 323 -13.57 -5.97 15.20
C PHE A 323 -14.07 -5.11 16.35
N GLY A 324 -15.32 -5.21 16.74
CA GLY A 324 -15.82 -4.33 17.80
C GLY A 324 -17.25 -4.55 18.22
N ILE A 325 -17.83 -5.70 17.89
CA ILE A 325 -19.24 -5.98 18.18
C ILE A 325 -19.52 -6.03 19.70
N ALA A 326 -18.51 -6.34 20.52
CA ALA A 326 -18.65 -6.38 21.97
C ALA A 326 -18.54 -5.01 22.66
N ASP A 327 -17.89 -4.04 22.01
CA ASP A 327 -17.63 -2.71 22.57
C ASP A 327 -18.51 -1.64 21.87
N ASN A 328 -19.81 -1.90 21.75
CA ASN A 328 -20.73 -0.94 21.16
C ASN A 328 -20.71 0.34 22.01
N PRO A 329 -20.29 1.50 21.47
CA PRO A 329 -20.32 2.73 22.22
C PRO A 329 -21.74 3.04 22.62
N ALA A 330 -21.99 3.11 23.91
CA ALA A 330 -23.33 3.23 24.50
C ALA A 330 -24.00 4.59 24.18
N SER A 331 -23.28 5.56 23.57
CA SER A 331 -23.79 6.89 23.29
C SER A 331 -23.12 7.52 22.05
N ALA A 332 -23.81 8.51 21.46
CA ALA A 332 -23.28 9.34 20.37
C ALA A 332 -21.96 10.07 20.78
N ASP A 333 -21.85 10.45 22.04
CA ASP A 333 -20.64 11.10 22.57
C ASP A 333 -19.46 10.13 22.64
N GLY A 334 -19.70 8.85 22.96
CA GLY A 334 -18.68 7.82 22.93
C GLY A 334 -18.15 7.56 21.50
N ILE A 335 -19.02 7.63 20.49
CA ILE A 335 -18.62 7.51 19.07
C ILE A 335 -17.76 8.71 18.67
N ARG A 336 -18.14 9.93 19.04
CA ARG A 336 -17.36 11.15 18.76
C ARG A 336 -16.00 11.09 19.43
N ALA A 337 -15.96 10.78 20.73
CA ALA A 337 -14.71 10.67 21.49
C ALA A 337 -13.76 9.63 20.88
N SER A 338 -14.28 8.56 20.29
CA SER A 338 -13.44 7.54 19.61
C SER A 338 -12.80 8.03 18.31
N GLN A 339 -13.19 9.20 17.78
CA GLN A 339 -12.66 9.80 16.56
C GLN A 339 -11.71 10.99 16.83
N ASP A 340 -11.59 11.46 18.07
CA ASP A 340 -10.81 12.65 18.41
C ASP A 340 -9.33 12.53 18.01
N ASP A 341 -8.73 11.36 18.17
CA ASP A 341 -7.35 11.09 17.76
C ASP A 341 -7.15 11.19 16.25
N LEU A 342 -8.13 10.68 15.48
CA LEU A 342 -8.10 10.78 14.03
C LEU A 342 -8.28 12.24 13.59
N ILE A 343 -9.21 12.99 14.19
CA ILE A 343 -9.46 14.40 13.91
C ILE A 343 -8.19 15.21 14.17
N SER A 344 -7.57 15.07 15.33
CA SER A 344 -6.32 15.78 15.68
C SER A 344 -5.16 15.45 14.73
N ARG A 345 -5.14 14.24 14.17
CA ARG A 345 -4.16 13.83 13.16
C ARG A 345 -4.44 14.53 11.83
N VAL A 346 -5.69 14.55 11.40
CA VAL A 346 -6.13 15.16 10.14
C VAL A 346 -5.90 16.66 10.15
N GLU A 347 -6.19 17.37 11.24
CA GLU A 347 -5.95 18.81 11.37
C GLU A 347 -4.48 19.21 11.09
N ARG A 348 -3.53 18.40 11.56
CA ARG A 348 -2.10 18.60 11.24
C ARG A 348 -1.78 18.37 9.78
N ILE A 349 -2.47 17.42 9.16
CA ILE A 349 -2.33 17.15 7.72
C ILE A 349 -2.93 18.30 6.91
N HIS A 350 -4.08 18.83 7.31
CA HIS A 350 -4.71 19.99 6.69
C HIS A 350 -3.76 21.18 6.58
N THR A 351 -3.09 21.56 7.67
CA THR A 351 -2.12 22.66 7.65
C THR A 351 -1.00 22.43 6.62
N ALA A 352 -0.47 21.21 6.57
CA ALA A 352 0.60 20.89 5.62
C ALA A 352 0.10 20.88 4.18
N ARG A 353 -1.12 20.39 3.94
CA ARG A 353 -1.77 20.35 2.62
C ARG A 353 -2.14 21.76 2.15
N GLY A 354 -2.78 22.56 3.03
CA GLY A 354 -3.11 23.95 2.74
C GLY A 354 -1.90 24.72 2.23
N ASN A 355 -0.80 24.71 2.99
CA ASN A 355 0.45 25.36 2.58
C ASN A 355 1.01 24.82 1.23
N GLY A 356 0.79 23.56 0.93
CA GLY A 356 1.18 22.97 -0.36
C GLY A 356 0.32 23.49 -1.50
N TYR A 357 -1.00 23.45 -1.35
CA TYR A 357 -1.93 23.90 -2.39
C TYR A 357 -1.90 25.41 -2.59
N GLU A 358 -1.66 26.21 -1.54
CA GLU A 358 -1.40 27.64 -1.71
C GLU A 358 -0.19 27.90 -2.63
N ARG A 359 0.90 27.12 -2.50
CA ARG A 359 2.05 27.23 -3.39
C ARG A 359 1.69 26.81 -4.82
N VAL A 360 0.90 25.77 -5.00
CA VAL A 360 0.41 25.33 -6.31
C VAL A 360 -0.37 26.47 -6.97
N MET A 361 -1.30 27.11 -6.24
CA MET A 361 -2.10 28.20 -6.78
C MET A 361 -1.27 29.46 -7.04
N ARG A 362 -0.26 29.77 -6.24
CA ARG A 362 0.70 30.86 -6.55
C ARG A 362 1.47 30.61 -7.85
N LEU A 363 1.90 29.36 -8.08
CA LEU A 363 2.51 28.99 -9.36
C LEU A 363 1.51 29.10 -10.53
N ALA A 364 0.26 28.71 -10.33
CA ALA A 364 -0.79 28.84 -11.33
C ALA A 364 -1.04 30.32 -11.67
N MET A 365 -1.13 31.19 -10.67
CA MET A 365 -1.25 32.63 -10.86
C MET A 365 -0.07 33.21 -11.69
N ALA A 366 1.16 32.77 -11.37
CA ALA A 366 2.36 33.22 -12.10
C ALA A 366 2.31 32.79 -13.57
N VAL A 367 1.84 31.57 -13.87
CA VAL A 367 1.65 31.06 -15.23
C VAL A 367 0.58 31.88 -15.97
N GLU A 368 -0.49 32.29 -15.30
CA GLU A 368 -1.58 33.08 -15.86
C GLU A 368 -1.28 34.60 -15.90
N GLY A 369 -0.09 35.00 -15.47
CA GLY A 369 0.34 36.43 -15.47
C GLY A 369 -0.30 37.25 -14.35
N ARG A 370 -0.90 36.64 -13.34
CA ARG A 370 -1.37 37.28 -12.11
C ARG A 370 -0.22 37.43 -11.10
N ASP A 371 -0.27 38.46 -10.26
CA ASP A 371 0.76 38.65 -9.24
C ASP A 371 0.63 37.62 -8.08
N PRO A 372 1.55 36.67 -7.93
CA PRO A 372 1.49 35.68 -6.87
C PRO A 372 1.71 36.28 -5.46
N ALA A 373 2.14 37.52 -5.32
CA ALA A 373 2.31 38.18 -4.02
C ALA A 373 0.96 38.63 -3.42
N THR A 374 -0.11 38.62 -4.20
CA THR A 374 -1.47 38.95 -3.73
C THR A 374 -2.20 37.76 -3.12
N ALA A 375 -1.64 36.54 -3.21
CA ALA A 375 -2.22 35.29 -2.71
C ALA A 375 -1.69 34.88 -1.33
#